data_71012fb0cabc049c3a2c29eb0cf48ef0
#
_entry.id   71012fb0cabc049c3a2c29eb0cf48ef0
#
_cell.length_a   1.000
_cell.length_b   1.000
_cell.length_c   1.000
_cell.angle_alpha   90.00
_cell.angle_beta   90.00
_cell.angle_gamma   90.00
#
_symmetry.space_group_name_H-M   'P 1'
#
loop_
_entity.id
_entity.type
_entity.pdbx_description
1 polymer ?
#
loop_
_entity_poly.entity_id
_entity_poly.type
_entity_poly.pdbx_seq_one_letter_code
_entity_poly.pdbx_strand_id
1 'polypeptide(L)'
;MEGCLSIVTTGQISDPFPVGEDADDDEPDARRRRAARALQAVAFDTIGAGYGEAFPAKDGQLACGRRLLAELEPGSRVLDVGCGTGEPTARQLAAGGLRVTGIDLSDVMLTLAGNERYPGDFPPEFRRIDLYDLGTERAGRVWNVPELGPLGKGRFAAVTAFFSLILLPQDEIPTVLGRLRELLRPGGLLALGMVEADLDHVPLPFLGRELRISGYLREDLERVLVASGFAVEECSGHPYAPASTSLPPEEQLFLCCRRVG
;
A
#
# COMPACT_ATOMS: atom_id res chain seq x y z
N MET A 1 -23.37 21.63 -50.98
CA MET A 1 -22.47 21.85 -49.80
C MET A 1 -22.87 20.84 -48.75
N GLU A 2 -22.20 19.71 -48.78
CA GLU A 2 -22.52 18.56 -47.94
C GLU A 2 -21.66 18.66 -46.65
N GLY A 3 -22.36 18.69 -45.54
CA GLY A 3 -21.71 18.70 -44.21
C GLY A 3 -21.31 17.30 -43.80
N CYS A 4 -20.03 17.05 -43.64
CA CYS A 4 -19.46 15.81 -43.15
C CYS A 4 -19.64 15.73 -41.63
N LEU A 5 -20.53 14.86 -41.15
CA LEU A 5 -20.60 14.47 -39.74
C LEU A 5 -19.51 13.44 -39.47
N SER A 6 -18.52 13.85 -38.70
CA SER A 6 -17.50 12.94 -38.14
C SER A 6 -18.12 12.14 -37.00
N ILE A 7 -18.27 10.84 -37.19
CA ILE A 7 -18.64 9.86 -36.16
C ILE A 7 -17.40 9.65 -35.28
N VAL A 8 -17.50 10.07 -34.02
CA VAL A 8 -16.54 9.71 -32.99
C VAL A 8 -16.82 8.27 -32.59
N THR A 9 -16.00 7.36 -33.05
CA THR A 9 -15.99 5.97 -32.59
C THR A 9 -15.48 5.93 -31.14
N THR A 10 -16.37 5.58 -30.23
CA THR A 10 -16.01 5.17 -28.85
C THR A 10 -15.13 3.93 -28.95
N GLY A 11 -13.82 4.13 -28.72
CA GLY A 11 -12.88 3.02 -28.57
C GLY A 11 -13.28 2.17 -27.36
N GLN A 12 -13.64 0.93 -27.62
CA GLN A 12 -13.71 -0.10 -26.59
C GLN A 12 -12.29 -0.22 -25.99
N ILE A 13 -12.18 0.06 -24.69
CA ILE A 13 -11.01 -0.31 -23.91
C ILE A 13 -11.07 -1.83 -23.78
N SER A 14 -10.40 -2.53 -24.66
CA SER A 14 -10.14 -3.96 -24.52
C SER A 14 -9.21 -4.13 -23.34
N ASP A 15 -9.62 -4.95 -22.39
CA ASP A 15 -8.82 -5.37 -21.24
C ASP A 15 -7.50 -6.00 -21.76
N PRO A 16 -6.33 -5.39 -21.56
CA PRO A 16 -5.11 -5.82 -22.24
C PRO A 16 -4.36 -6.94 -21.53
N PHE A 17 -4.95 -7.56 -20.48
CA PHE A 17 -4.20 -8.51 -19.66
C PHE A 17 -4.78 -9.92 -19.76
N PRO A 18 -4.09 -10.87 -20.45
CA PRO A 18 -4.43 -12.27 -20.35
C PRO A 18 -4.22 -12.72 -18.90
N VAL A 19 -5.23 -13.33 -18.32
CA VAL A 19 -5.14 -14.05 -17.05
C VAL A 19 -4.23 -15.26 -17.31
N GLY A 20 -2.92 -15.06 -17.13
CA GLY A 20 -1.95 -16.16 -17.16
C GLY A 20 -2.19 -17.03 -15.92
N GLU A 21 -2.54 -18.29 -16.13
CA GLU A 21 -2.59 -19.32 -15.09
C GLU A 21 -1.13 -19.62 -14.69
N ASP A 22 -0.67 -19.06 -13.58
CA ASP A 22 0.63 -19.44 -12.98
C ASP A 22 0.42 -20.63 -12.05
N ALA A 23 1.34 -21.57 -12.05
CA ALA A 23 1.27 -22.83 -11.29
C ALA A 23 1.13 -22.65 -9.75
N ASP A 24 1.48 -21.49 -9.22
CA ASP A 24 1.29 -21.14 -7.80
C ASP A 24 -0.16 -20.70 -7.46
N ASP A 25 -0.97 -20.37 -8.48
CA ASP A 25 -2.39 -20.01 -8.30
C ASP A 25 -3.32 -21.24 -8.19
N ASP A 26 -2.82 -22.43 -8.38
CA ASP A 26 -3.64 -23.67 -8.37
C ASP A 26 -3.98 -24.18 -6.97
N GLU A 27 -3.32 -23.68 -5.91
CA GLU A 27 -3.72 -24.02 -4.55
C GLU A 27 -5.07 -23.34 -4.20
N PRO A 28 -6.10 -24.12 -3.78
CA PRO A 28 -7.43 -23.58 -3.46
C PRO A 28 -7.39 -22.44 -2.44
N ASP A 29 -6.45 -22.46 -1.51
CA ASP A 29 -6.28 -21.44 -0.47
C ASP A 29 -5.69 -20.13 -1.04
N ALA A 30 -4.75 -20.20 -1.97
CA ALA A 30 -4.21 -19.01 -2.64
C ALA A 30 -5.31 -18.27 -3.43
N ARG A 31 -6.16 -19.02 -4.13
CA ARG A 31 -7.32 -18.46 -4.85
C ARG A 31 -8.33 -17.80 -3.90
N ARG A 32 -8.63 -18.43 -2.77
CA ARG A 32 -9.54 -17.87 -1.76
C ARG A 32 -9.00 -16.58 -1.17
N ARG A 33 -7.73 -16.55 -0.81
CA ARG A 33 -7.04 -15.37 -0.26
C ARG A 33 -7.04 -14.22 -1.26
N ARG A 34 -6.73 -14.49 -2.53
CA ARG A 34 -6.80 -13.49 -3.61
C ARG A 34 -8.21 -12.94 -3.78
N ALA A 35 -9.23 -13.82 -3.81
CA ALA A 35 -10.62 -13.39 -3.91
C ALA A 35 -11.06 -12.52 -2.72
N ALA A 36 -10.65 -12.85 -1.50
CA ALA A 36 -10.93 -12.06 -0.30
C ALA A 36 -10.32 -10.66 -0.40
N ARG A 37 -9.07 -10.54 -0.86
CA ARG A 37 -8.43 -9.23 -1.06
C ARG A 37 -9.08 -8.41 -2.18
N ALA A 38 -9.50 -9.07 -3.26
CA ALA A 38 -10.25 -8.40 -4.33
C ALA A 38 -11.58 -7.83 -3.82
N LEU A 39 -12.28 -8.53 -2.93
CA LEU A 39 -13.52 -8.03 -2.31
C LEU A 39 -13.26 -6.80 -1.44
N GLN A 40 -12.15 -6.77 -0.69
CA GLN A 40 -11.77 -5.59 0.08
C GLN A 40 -11.42 -4.40 -0.84
N ALA A 41 -10.75 -4.64 -1.98
CA ALA A 41 -10.48 -3.60 -2.98
C ALA A 41 -11.78 -2.98 -3.52
N VAL A 42 -12.81 -3.78 -3.80
CA VAL A 42 -14.15 -3.29 -4.22
C VAL A 42 -14.78 -2.39 -3.16
N ALA A 43 -14.55 -2.64 -1.87
CA ALA A 43 -15.03 -1.74 -0.82
C ALA A 43 -14.35 -0.37 -0.93
N PHE A 44 -13.04 -0.31 -1.15
CA PHE A 44 -12.30 0.94 -1.37
C PHE A 44 -12.68 1.63 -2.69
N ASP A 45 -12.99 0.89 -3.75
CA ASP A 45 -13.56 1.47 -4.99
C ASP A 45 -14.86 2.23 -4.73
N THR A 46 -15.69 1.71 -3.81
CA THR A 46 -16.94 2.36 -3.43
C THR A 46 -16.73 3.56 -2.50
N ILE A 47 -15.79 3.47 -1.56
CA ILE A 47 -15.46 4.54 -0.62
C ILE A 47 -14.86 5.73 -1.37
N GLY A 48 -13.93 5.46 -2.30
CA GLY A 48 -13.33 6.48 -3.16
C GLY A 48 -12.79 7.68 -2.39
N ALA A 49 -13.12 8.89 -2.86
CA ALA A 49 -12.68 10.14 -2.27
C ALA A 49 -13.16 10.36 -0.81
N GLY A 50 -14.26 9.72 -0.40
CA GLY A 50 -14.78 9.78 0.98
C GLY A 50 -13.82 9.27 2.04
N TYR A 51 -12.82 8.46 1.65
CA TYR A 51 -11.77 8.00 2.57
C TYR A 51 -10.97 9.18 3.16
N GLY A 52 -10.56 10.13 2.32
CA GLY A 52 -9.81 11.30 2.76
C GLY A 52 -10.59 12.19 3.71
N GLU A 53 -11.89 12.33 3.48
CA GLU A 53 -12.81 13.10 4.34
C GLU A 53 -13.03 12.44 5.71
N ALA A 54 -13.11 11.10 5.73
CA ALA A 54 -13.29 10.35 6.96
C ALA A 54 -12.04 10.34 7.85
N PHE A 55 -10.85 10.42 7.25
CA PHE A 55 -9.56 10.37 7.94
C PHE A 55 -8.71 11.62 7.65
N PRO A 56 -9.12 12.82 8.12
CA PRO A 56 -8.41 14.06 7.80
C PRO A 56 -7.06 14.21 8.51
N ALA A 57 -6.91 13.68 9.73
CA ALA A 57 -5.66 13.78 10.47
C ALA A 57 -4.65 12.73 9.96
N LYS A 58 -3.47 13.19 9.56
CA LYS A 58 -2.41 12.40 8.95
C LYS A 58 -1.04 12.60 9.65
N ASP A 59 -1.05 13.09 10.89
CA ASP A 59 0.16 13.56 11.58
C ASP A 59 1.22 12.47 11.71
N GLY A 60 0.83 11.23 12.03
CA GLY A 60 1.75 10.10 12.14
C GLY A 60 2.39 9.71 10.80
N GLN A 61 1.57 9.63 9.72
CA GLN A 61 2.10 9.38 8.38
C GLN A 61 3.07 10.48 7.95
N LEU A 62 2.71 11.75 8.17
CA LEU A 62 3.55 12.91 7.87
C LEU A 62 4.84 12.91 8.68
N ALA A 63 4.80 12.46 9.95
CA ALA A 63 5.99 12.33 10.79
C ALA A 63 6.95 11.28 10.24
N CYS A 64 6.45 10.09 9.90
CA CYS A 64 7.24 9.06 9.23
C CYS A 64 7.83 9.56 7.91
N GLY A 65 7.04 10.26 7.09
CA GLY A 65 7.51 10.85 5.85
C GLY A 65 8.66 11.86 6.05
N ARG A 66 8.56 12.73 7.06
CA ARG A 66 9.65 13.67 7.41
C ARG A 66 10.93 12.92 7.81
N ARG A 67 10.80 11.84 8.57
CA ARG A 67 11.96 11.01 8.94
C ARG A 67 12.61 10.39 7.72
N LEU A 68 11.82 9.79 6.79
CA LEU A 68 12.35 9.23 5.55
C LEU A 68 13.10 10.30 4.73
N LEU A 69 12.55 11.52 4.62
CA LEU A 69 13.18 12.64 3.91
C LEU A 69 14.47 13.11 4.56
N ALA A 70 14.62 12.98 5.89
CA ALA A 70 15.84 13.33 6.60
C ALA A 70 16.96 12.29 6.43
N GLU A 71 16.61 11.02 6.14
CA GLU A 71 17.58 9.92 6.06
C GLU A 71 17.92 9.51 4.62
N LEU A 72 17.08 9.86 3.66
CA LEU A 72 17.23 9.42 2.28
C LEU A 72 17.75 10.53 1.37
N GLU A 73 18.70 10.17 0.50
CA GLU A 73 19.20 11.08 -0.53
C GLU A 73 18.12 11.36 -1.59
N PRO A 74 18.06 12.58 -2.16
CA PRO A 74 17.20 12.89 -3.30
C PRO A 74 17.37 11.89 -4.44
N GLY A 75 16.26 11.53 -5.09
CA GLY A 75 16.22 10.51 -6.14
C GLY A 75 16.18 9.08 -5.65
N SER A 76 16.25 8.84 -4.32
CA SER A 76 16.08 7.51 -3.74
C SER A 76 14.70 6.92 -4.08
N ARG A 77 14.65 5.61 -4.35
CA ARG A 77 13.41 4.90 -4.68
C ARG A 77 12.66 4.50 -3.41
N VAL A 78 11.37 4.80 -3.39
CA VAL A 78 10.44 4.40 -2.31
C VAL A 78 9.27 3.65 -2.91
N LEU A 79 8.88 2.54 -2.28
CA LEU A 79 7.66 1.80 -2.57
C LEU A 79 6.60 2.18 -1.54
N ASP A 80 5.43 2.64 -2.00
CA ASP A 80 4.27 2.96 -1.16
C ASP A 80 3.20 1.89 -1.35
N VAL A 81 3.02 1.04 -0.34
CA VAL A 81 2.15 -0.15 -0.38
C VAL A 81 0.78 0.17 0.19
N GLY A 82 -0.26 -0.01 -0.64
CA GLY A 82 -1.60 0.47 -0.31
C GLY A 82 -1.64 1.99 -0.34
N CYS A 83 -1.13 2.57 -1.44
CA CYS A 83 -0.92 4.01 -1.56
C CYS A 83 -2.22 4.83 -1.57
N GLY A 84 -3.39 4.18 -1.76
CA GLY A 84 -4.68 4.85 -1.83
C GLY A 84 -4.68 5.97 -2.86
N THR A 85 -5.12 7.15 -2.45
CA THR A 85 -5.16 8.37 -3.29
C THR A 85 -3.80 9.05 -3.48
N GLY A 86 -2.72 8.48 -2.95
CA GLY A 86 -1.39 9.10 -2.94
C GLY A 86 -1.19 10.17 -1.86
N GLU A 87 -2.25 10.49 -1.10
CA GLU A 87 -2.24 11.46 -0.02
C GLU A 87 -2.17 10.81 1.37
N PRO A 88 -1.35 11.30 2.27
CA PRO A 88 -0.35 12.37 2.13
C PRO A 88 1.02 11.85 1.65
N THR A 89 1.23 10.52 1.64
CA THR A 89 2.55 9.88 1.60
C THR A 89 3.27 10.13 0.28
N ALA A 90 2.69 9.70 -0.85
CA ALA A 90 3.32 9.85 -2.15
C ALA A 90 3.59 11.33 -2.47
N ARG A 91 2.64 12.25 -2.13
CA ARG A 91 2.82 13.68 -2.31
C ARG A 91 4.00 14.22 -1.49
N GLN A 92 4.06 13.91 -0.20
CA GLN A 92 5.12 14.40 0.68
C GLN A 92 6.49 13.94 0.22
N LEU A 93 6.62 12.65 -0.12
CA LEU A 93 7.90 12.06 -0.51
C LEU A 93 8.37 12.57 -1.88
N ALA A 94 7.45 12.73 -2.84
CA ALA A 94 7.76 13.30 -4.15
C ALA A 94 8.17 14.79 -4.04
N ALA A 95 7.46 15.56 -3.20
CA ALA A 95 7.82 16.95 -2.90
C ALA A 95 9.23 17.08 -2.31
N GLY A 96 9.65 16.07 -1.54
CA GLY A 96 11.02 15.98 -1.00
C GLY A 96 12.06 15.40 -1.96
N GLY A 97 11.71 15.20 -3.24
CA GLY A 97 12.64 14.75 -4.26
C GLY A 97 12.89 13.24 -4.32
N LEU A 98 12.03 12.42 -3.68
CA LEU A 98 12.14 10.96 -3.77
C LEU A 98 11.35 10.42 -4.97
N ARG A 99 11.76 9.25 -5.49
CA ARG A 99 11.08 8.53 -6.56
C ARG A 99 10.09 7.53 -5.96
N VAL A 100 8.80 7.83 -6.02
CA VAL A 100 7.77 7.01 -5.41
C VAL A 100 7.12 6.11 -6.45
N THR A 101 7.04 4.80 -6.14
CA THR A 101 6.16 3.86 -6.82
C THR A 101 5.06 3.48 -5.84
N GLY A 102 3.82 3.91 -6.12
CA GLY A 102 2.64 3.56 -5.33
C GLY A 102 1.96 2.32 -5.90
N ILE A 103 1.57 1.39 -5.05
CA ILE A 103 0.76 0.24 -5.43
C ILE A 103 -0.50 0.16 -4.60
N ASP A 104 -1.61 -0.23 -5.24
CA ASP A 104 -2.89 -0.48 -4.60
C ASP A 104 -3.67 -1.54 -5.40
N LEU A 105 -4.74 -2.11 -4.82
CA LEU A 105 -5.67 -2.99 -5.51
C LEU A 105 -6.92 -2.27 -6.03
N SER A 106 -7.24 -1.10 -5.49
CA SER A 106 -8.40 -0.31 -5.89
C SER A 106 -8.10 0.53 -7.13
N ASP A 107 -8.82 0.28 -8.21
CA ASP A 107 -8.70 1.07 -9.44
C ASP A 107 -9.17 2.51 -9.25
N VAL A 108 -10.17 2.73 -8.38
CA VAL A 108 -10.67 4.08 -8.07
C VAL A 108 -9.63 4.88 -7.30
N MET A 109 -8.98 4.27 -6.28
CA MET A 109 -7.91 4.93 -5.54
C MET A 109 -6.75 5.31 -6.46
N LEU A 110 -6.30 4.39 -7.32
CA LEU A 110 -5.22 4.66 -8.28
C LEU A 110 -5.60 5.72 -9.31
N THR A 111 -6.87 5.77 -9.73
CA THR A 111 -7.37 6.83 -10.62
C THR A 111 -7.32 8.18 -9.93
N LEU A 112 -7.75 8.27 -8.67
CA LEU A 112 -7.68 9.51 -7.89
C LEU A 112 -6.22 9.93 -7.73
N ALA A 113 -5.32 9.01 -7.35
CA ALA A 113 -3.90 9.29 -7.24
C ALA A 113 -3.30 9.78 -8.57
N GLY A 114 -3.61 9.12 -9.69
CA GLY A 114 -3.09 9.48 -11.00
C GLY A 114 -3.58 10.82 -11.55
N ASN A 115 -4.72 11.32 -11.07
CA ASN A 115 -5.30 12.61 -11.47
C ASN A 115 -4.71 13.79 -10.68
N GLU A 116 -3.98 13.53 -9.60
CA GLU A 116 -3.36 14.55 -8.78
C GLU A 116 -2.10 15.13 -9.44
N ARG A 117 -1.83 16.41 -9.12
CA ARG A 117 -0.55 17.04 -9.48
C ARG A 117 0.41 16.94 -8.32
N TYR A 118 1.51 16.27 -8.54
CA TYR A 118 2.55 16.12 -7.53
C TYR A 118 3.67 17.16 -7.73
N PRO A 119 4.10 17.83 -6.66
CA PRO A 119 5.27 18.71 -6.72
C PRO A 119 6.56 17.88 -6.80
N GLY A 120 7.64 18.49 -7.29
CA GLY A 120 8.96 17.87 -7.38
C GLY A 120 9.32 17.39 -8.79
N ASP A 121 10.56 16.96 -8.94
CA ASP A 121 11.15 16.57 -10.23
C ASP A 121 10.76 15.14 -10.66
N PHE A 122 10.24 14.34 -9.73
CA PHE A 122 9.90 12.94 -9.95
C PHE A 122 8.44 12.69 -9.57
N PRO A 123 7.49 12.84 -10.53
CA PRO A 123 6.09 12.50 -10.27
C PRO A 123 5.98 11.02 -9.89
N PRO A 124 5.16 10.67 -8.88
CA PRO A 124 4.93 9.30 -8.49
C PRO A 124 4.36 8.47 -9.64
N GLU A 125 4.73 7.19 -9.67
CA GLU A 125 4.14 6.21 -10.56
C GLU A 125 3.18 5.31 -9.76
N PHE A 126 1.98 5.08 -10.30
CA PHE A 126 0.97 4.26 -9.63
C PHE A 126 0.66 3.01 -10.44
N ARG A 127 0.54 1.86 -9.75
CA ARG A 127 0.32 0.55 -10.37
C ARG A 127 -0.68 -0.27 -9.56
N ARG A 128 -1.57 -0.97 -10.27
CA ARG A 128 -2.46 -1.95 -9.65
C ARG A 128 -1.71 -3.25 -9.44
N ILE A 129 -1.29 -3.52 -8.23
CA ILE A 129 -0.52 -4.73 -7.88
C ILE A 129 -0.96 -5.23 -6.52
N ASP A 130 -1.24 -6.56 -6.43
CA ASP A 130 -1.44 -7.23 -5.16
C ASP A 130 -0.11 -7.31 -4.41
N LEU A 131 -0.10 -6.88 -3.15
CA LEU A 131 1.09 -6.94 -2.31
C LEU A 131 1.66 -8.37 -2.17
N TYR A 132 0.84 -9.39 -2.37
CA TYR A 132 1.26 -10.79 -2.43
C TYR A 132 2.06 -11.14 -3.69
N ASP A 133 1.96 -10.36 -4.73
CA ASP A 133 2.75 -10.56 -5.96
C ASP A 133 4.15 -9.93 -5.85
N LEU A 134 4.40 -9.11 -4.83
CA LEU A 134 5.69 -8.46 -4.61
C LEU A 134 6.84 -9.47 -4.47
N GLY A 135 7.94 -9.22 -5.17
CA GLY A 135 9.12 -10.10 -5.16
C GLY A 135 8.94 -11.40 -5.94
N THR A 136 7.78 -11.65 -6.55
CA THR A 136 7.47 -12.84 -7.34
C THR A 136 7.64 -12.61 -8.84
N GLU A 137 7.69 -13.70 -9.61
CA GLU A 137 7.69 -13.66 -11.07
C GLU A 137 6.44 -12.95 -11.63
N ARG A 138 5.31 -13.03 -10.92
CA ARG A 138 4.06 -12.39 -11.32
C ARG A 138 4.20 -10.87 -11.37
N ALA A 139 4.80 -10.24 -10.35
CA ALA A 139 5.06 -8.80 -10.38
C ALA A 139 5.97 -8.40 -11.54
N GLY A 140 7.02 -9.20 -11.81
CA GLY A 140 7.97 -8.93 -12.88
C GLY A 140 7.40 -9.11 -14.28
N ARG A 141 6.67 -10.21 -14.52
CA ARG A 141 6.21 -10.62 -15.86
C ARG A 141 4.78 -10.21 -16.16
N VAL A 142 3.84 -10.54 -15.27
CA VAL A 142 2.40 -10.28 -15.50
C VAL A 142 2.10 -8.80 -15.43
N TRP A 143 2.63 -8.13 -14.40
CA TRP A 143 2.42 -6.69 -14.21
C TRP A 143 3.39 -5.81 -15.00
N ASN A 144 4.38 -6.41 -15.68
CA ASN A 144 5.43 -5.71 -16.43
C ASN A 144 6.14 -4.63 -15.60
N VAL A 145 6.40 -4.93 -14.32
CA VAL A 145 7.10 -4.06 -13.37
C VAL A 145 8.29 -4.83 -12.79
N PRO A 146 9.39 -4.98 -13.57
CA PRO A 146 10.54 -5.81 -13.17
C PRO A 146 11.13 -5.44 -11.82
N GLU A 147 11.05 -4.15 -11.44
CA GLU A 147 11.53 -3.64 -10.14
C GLU A 147 10.73 -4.13 -8.94
N LEU A 148 9.53 -4.65 -9.14
CA LEU A 148 8.70 -5.25 -8.08
C LEU A 148 8.73 -6.78 -8.12
N GLY A 149 9.32 -7.37 -9.15
CA GLY A 149 9.56 -8.80 -9.25
C GLY A 149 10.89 -9.24 -8.61
N PRO A 150 11.36 -10.46 -8.89
CA PRO A 150 12.60 -10.99 -8.33
C PRO A 150 13.84 -10.12 -8.61
N LEU A 151 13.84 -9.40 -9.75
CA LEU A 151 14.92 -8.47 -10.12
C LEU A 151 14.90 -7.15 -9.30
N GLY A 152 13.82 -6.91 -8.56
CA GLY A 152 13.66 -5.73 -7.71
C GLY A 152 14.27 -5.86 -6.32
N LYS A 153 14.80 -7.04 -5.97
CA LYS A 153 15.41 -7.27 -4.65
C LYS A 153 16.53 -6.27 -4.35
N GLY A 154 16.43 -5.63 -3.19
CA GLY A 154 17.43 -4.66 -2.75
C GLY A 154 17.42 -3.30 -3.47
N ARG A 155 16.36 -2.97 -4.21
CA ARG A 155 16.31 -1.75 -5.02
C ARG A 155 15.67 -0.55 -4.34
N PHE A 156 14.85 -0.76 -3.32
CA PHE A 156 14.19 0.34 -2.63
C PHE A 156 14.98 0.79 -1.43
N ALA A 157 15.13 2.10 -1.27
CA ALA A 157 15.74 2.71 -0.10
C ALA A 157 14.77 2.71 1.09
N ALA A 158 13.47 2.84 0.80
CA ALA A 158 12.42 2.70 1.80
C ALA A 158 11.16 2.04 1.21
N VAL A 159 10.35 1.50 2.11
CA VAL A 159 8.98 1.05 1.89
C VAL A 159 8.08 1.76 2.90
N THR A 160 6.93 2.26 2.46
CA THR A 160 5.84 2.72 3.32
C THR A 160 4.67 1.76 3.20
N ALA A 161 4.00 1.46 4.31
CA ALA A 161 2.81 0.59 4.36
C ALA A 161 1.87 1.09 5.46
N PHE A 162 1.11 2.16 5.17
CA PHE A 162 0.22 2.77 6.15
C PHE A 162 -1.18 2.19 6.03
N PHE A 163 -1.60 1.45 7.05
CA PHE A 163 -2.93 0.83 7.18
C PHE A 163 -3.30 -0.13 6.03
N SER A 164 -2.33 -0.60 5.26
CA SER A 164 -2.53 -1.60 4.20
C SER A 164 -2.43 -3.03 4.72
N LEU A 165 -1.50 -3.31 5.65
CA LEU A 165 -1.33 -4.65 6.21
C LEU A 165 -2.45 -5.03 7.20
N ILE A 166 -3.18 -4.08 7.76
CA ILE A 166 -4.35 -4.35 8.60
C ILE A 166 -5.47 -5.11 7.87
N LEU A 167 -5.45 -5.12 6.55
CA LEU A 167 -6.43 -5.81 5.70
C LEU A 167 -6.12 -7.31 5.50
N LEU A 168 -5.04 -7.79 6.07
CA LEU A 168 -4.58 -9.18 5.99
C LEU A 168 -4.86 -9.93 7.29
N PRO A 169 -5.08 -11.26 7.24
CA PRO A 169 -4.99 -12.10 8.43
C PRO A 169 -3.61 -11.97 9.08
N GLN A 170 -3.55 -12.10 10.42
CA GLN A 170 -2.29 -11.96 11.16
C GLN A 170 -1.21 -12.96 10.71
N ASP A 171 -1.60 -14.19 10.33
CA ASP A 171 -0.68 -15.23 9.86
C ASP A 171 -0.04 -14.92 8.49
N GLU A 172 -0.66 -14.04 7.70
CA GLU A 172 -0.15 -13.62 6.40
C GLU A 172 0.83 -12.44 6.49
N ILE A 173 0.72 -11.59 7.52
CA ILE A 173 1.54 -10.38 7.68
C ILE A 173 3.05 -10.67 7.69
N PRO A 174 3.58 -11.69 8.42
CA PRO A 174 5.00 -12.01 8.39
C PRO A 174 5.53 -12.37 6.99
N THR A 175 4.72 -13.08 6.18
CA THR A 175 5.09 -13.42 4.80
C THR A 175 5.25 -12.16 3.95
N VAL A 176 4.32 -11.22 4.07
CA VAL A 176 4.39 -9.94 3.35
C VAL A 176 5.57 -9.10 3.84
N LEU A 177 5.79 -8.99 5.14
CA LEU A 177 6.97 -8.30 5.70
C LEU A 177 8.28 -8.87 5.16
N GLY A 178 8.38 -10.20 5.03
CA GLY A 178 9.53 -10.86 4.40
C GLY A 178 9.75 -10.40 2.96
N ARG A 179 8.69 -10.28 2.15
CA ARG A 179 8.76 -9.78 0.77
C ARG A 179 9.17 -8.31 0.71
N LEU A 180 8.60 -7.46 1.56
CA LEU A 180 8.99 -6.05 1.66
C LEU A 180 10.48 -5.91 2.05
N ARG A 181 10.93 -6.75 3.00
CA ARG A 181 12.34 -6.81 3.39
C ARG A 181 13.25 -7.16 2.21
N GLU A 182 12.87 -8.12 1.37
CA GLU A 182 13.67 -8.49 0.19
C GLU A 182 13.78 -7.37 -0.84
N LEU A 183 12.73 -6.57 -1.03
CA LEU A 183 12.74 -5.42 -1.94
C LEU A 183 13.58 -4.25 -1.41
N LEU A 184 13.71 -4.10 -0.10
CA LEU A 184 14.56 -3.09 0.52
C LEU A 184 16.04 -3.42 0.31
N ARG A 185 16.85 -2.40 0.07
CA ARG A 185 18.32 -2.53 0.15
C ARG A 185 18.75 -2.86 1.58
N PRO A 186 19.94 -3.46 1.81
CA PRO A 186 20.50 -3.58 3.16
C PRO A 186 20.50 -2.23 3.88
N GLY A 187 20.01 -2.20 5.12
CA GLY A 187 19.83 -0.96 5.89
C GLY A 187 18.71 -0.05 5.40
N GLY A 188 17.89 -0.49 4.44
CA GLY A 188 16.71 0.25 3.98
C GLY A 188 15.63 0.36 5.05
N LEU A 189 14.73 1.32 4.90
CA LEU A 189 13.75 1.72 5.91
C LEU A 189 12.35 1.17 5.59
N LEU A 190 11.63 0.73 6.61
CA LEU A 190 10.20 0.46 6.57
C LEU A 190 9.48 1.44 7.48
N ALA A 191 8.55 2.22 6.93
CA ALA A 191 7.60 3.01 7.71
C ALA A 191 6.23 2.32 7.65
N LEU A 192 5.72 1.91 8.80
CA LEU A 192 4.51 1.11 8.93
C LEU A 192 3.47 1.86 9.77
N GLY A 193 2.20 1.81 9.34
CA GLY A 193 1.04 2.24 10.12
C GLY A 193 0.09 1.07 10.37
N MET A 194 -0.26 0.83 11.64
CA MET A 194 -1.19 -0.22 12.09
C MET A 194 -2.15 0.34 13.12
N VAL A 195 -3.18 -0.42 13.48
CA VAL A 195 -4.01 -0.14 14.66
C VAL A 195 -3.53 -0.99 15.84
N GLU A 196 -3.50 -0.39 17.05
CA GLU A 196 -3.18 -1.10 18.29
C GLU A 196 -4.43 -1.81 18.79
N ALA A 197 -4.59 -3.07 18.43
CA ALA A 197 -5.71 -3.91 18.84
C ALA A 197 -5.35 -5.39 18.66
N ASP A 198 -5.85 -6.24 19.53
CA ASP A 198 -5.73 -7.71 19.38
C ASP A 198 -6.90 -8.21 18.50
N LEU A 199 -6.73 -8.07 17.18
CA LEU A 199 -7.73 -8.42 16.18
C LEU A 199 -7.08 -9.26 15.08
N ASP A 200 -7.70 -10.40 14.74
CA ASP A 200 -7.30 -11.23 13.59
C ASP A 200 -8.44 -11.34 12.59
N HIS A 201 -8.36 -10.53 11.54
CA HIS A 201 -9.26 -10.53 10.39
C HIS A 201 -10.75 -10.45 10.76
N VAL A 202 -11.07 -9.60 11.75
CA VAL A 202 -12.42 -9.41 12.30
C VAL A 202 -13.23 -8.51 11.37
N PRO A 203 -14.48 -8.89 11.01
CA PRO A 203 -15.34 -8.03 10.20
C PRO A 203 -15.81 -6.81 11.01
N LEU A 204 -15.54 -5.62 10.48
CA LEU A 204 -15.93 -4.35 11.09
C LEU A 204 -16.66 -3.46 10.06
N PRO A 205 -17.69 -2.72 10.48
CA PRO A 205 -18.30 -1.71 9.61
C PRO A 205 -17.31 -0.58 9.35
N PHE A 206 -17.15 -0.19 8.09
CA PHE A 206 -16.19 0.80 7.67
C PHE A 206 -16.76 1.65 6.52
N LEU A 207 -17.10 2.92 6.77
CA LEU A 207 -17.64 3.86 5.79
C LEU A 207 -18.80 3.29 4.94
N GLY A 208 -19.75 2.61 5.61
CA GLY A 208 -20.91 1.99 4.96
C GLY A 208 -20.62 0.66 4.25
N ARG A 209 -19.43 0.10 4.44
CA ARG A 209 -18.99 -1.21 3.96
C ARG A 209 -18.56 -2.07 5.15
N GLU A 210 -18.31 -3.35 4.90
CA GLU A 210 -17.65 -4.25 5.83
C GLU A 210 -16.22 -4.48 5.34
N LEU A 211 -15.24 -4.26 6.22
CA LEU A 211 -13.86 -4.65 6.01
C LEU A 211 -13.45 -5.66 7.08
N ARG A 212 -12.53 -6.55 6.73
CA ARG A 212 -11.88 -7.42 7.70
C ARG A 212 -10.57 -6.80 8.12
N ILE A 213 -10.41 -6.59 9.42
CA ILE A 213 -9.31 -5.83 10.00
C ILE A 213 -8.55 -6.72 10.97
N SER A 214 -7.22 -6.67 10.86
CA SER A 214 -6.28 -7.19 11.84
C SER A 214 -5.54 -6.05 12.51
N GLY A 215 -5.16 -6.26 13.75
CA GLY A 215 -4.30 -5.39 14.52
C GLY A 215 -3.39 -6.23 15.40
N TYR A 216 -2.44 -5.59 16.02
CA TYR A 216 -1.57 -6.16 17.03
C TYR A 216 -1.50 -5.23 18.23
N LEU A 217 -1.33 -5.79 19.43
CA LEU A 217 -0.79 -5.01 20.53
C LEU A 217 0.64 -4.58 20.18
N ARG A 218 1.08 -3.45 20.67
CA ARG A 218 2.40 -2.85 20.37
C ARG A 218 3.55 -3.84 20.48
N GLU A 219 3.64 -4.52 21.63
CA GLU A 219 4.73 -5.47 21.89
C GLU A 219 4.69 -6.69 20.94
N ASP A 220 3.51 -7.12 20.52
CA ASP A 220 3.35 -8.22 19.58
C ASP A 220 3.77 -7.81 18.17
N LEU A 221 3.38 -6.60 17.73
CA LEU A 221 3.81 -6.04 16.45
C LEU A 221 5.33 -5.89 16.38
N GLU A 222 5.95 -5.37 17.44
CA GLU A 222 7.41 -5.25 17.51
C GLU A 222 8.09 -6.63 17.41
N ARG A 223 7.56 -7.65 18.10
CA ARG A 223 8.08 -9.02 18.00
C ARG A 223 7.95 -9.59 16.59
N VAL A 224 6.83 -9.37 15.92
CA VAL A 224 6.60 -9.79 14.52
C VAL A 224 7.60 -9.11 13.58
N LEU A 225 7.83 -7.81 13.74
CA LEU A 225 8.79 -7.06 12.92
C LEU A 225 10.23 -7.54 13.13
N VAL A 226 10.64 -7.76 14.37
CA VAL A 226 11.97 -8.30 14.70
C VAL A 226 12.15 -9.70 14.10
N ALA A 227 11.16 -10.57 14.26
CA ALA A 227 11.18 -11.93 13.67
C ALA A 227 11.21 -11.90 12.14
N SER A 228 10.67 -10.85 11.51
CA SER A 228 10.70 -10.63 10.07
C SER A 228 12.00 -9.98 9.58
N GLY A 229 12.98 -9.74 10.45
CA GLY A 229 14.30 -9.20 10.11
C GLY A 229 14.37 -7.68 10.02
N PHE A 230 13.60 -7.00 10.86
CA PHE A 230 13.64 -5.56 11.02
C PHE A 230 14.11 -5.18 12.44
N ALA A 231 14.87 -4.11 12.56
CA ALA A 231 15.11 -3.42 13.83
C ALA A 231 14.08 -2.29 13.94
N VAL A 232 13.28 -2.31 15.01
CA VAL A 232 12.36 -1.20 15.31
C VAL A 232 13.18 -0.06 15.92
N GLU A 233 13.24 1.08 15.23
CA GLU A 233 14.01 2.26 15.68
C GLU A 233 13.11 3.29 16.37
N GLU A 234 11.84 3.33 16.02
CA GLU A 234 10.84 4.22 16.59
C GLU A 234 9.46 3.56 16.53
N CYS A 235 8.69 3.72 17.60
CA CYS A 235 7.28 3.35 17.68
C CYS A 235 6.52 4.46 18.41
N SER A 236 5.57 5.10 17.73
CA SER A 236 4.70 6.13 18.30
C SER A 236 3.25 5.72 18.21
N GLY A 237 2.48 6.03 19.27
CA GLY A 237 1.04 5.85 19.32
C GLY A 237 0.33 7.20 19.19
N HIS A 238 -0.79 7.20 18.46
CA HIS A 238 -1.61 8.39 18.27
C HIS A 238 -3.09 8.01 18.45
N PRO A 239 -3.77 8.53 19.50
CA PRO A 239 -5.21 8.34 19.62
C PRO A 239 -5.92 9.01 18.44
N TYR A 240 -6.81 8.27 17.81
CA TYR A 240 -7.52 8.72 16.62
C TYR A 240 -9.02 8.44 16.73
N ALA A 241 -9.84 9.42 16.40
CA ALA A 241 -11.28 9.28 16.26
C ALA A 241 -11.68 9.67 14.84
N PRO A 242 -12.09 8.71 13.99
CA PRO A 242 -12.56 9.01 12.64
C PRO A 242 -13.73 10.00 12.63
N ALA A 243 -13.68 10.97 11.72
CA ALA A 243 -14.67 12.07 11.70
C ALA A 243 -16.07 11.62 11.28
N SER A 244 -16.20 10.55 10.50
CA SER A 244 -17.46 10.15 9.86
C SER A 244 -17.71 8.63 9.88
N THR A 245 -17.25 7.94 10.92
CA THR A 245 -17.51 6.50 11.09
C THR A 245 -18.20 6.23 12.41
N SER A 246 -18.92 5.11 12.49
CA SER A 246 -19.47 4.59 13.76
C SER A 246 -18.42 3.81 14.57
N LEU A 247 -17.16 3.77 14.10
CA LEU A 247 -16.09 3.09 14.81
C LEU A 247 -15.71 3.88 16.07
N PRO A 248 -15.39 3.16 17.17
CA PRO A 248 -14.86 3.81 18.37
C PRO A 248 -13.50 4.46 18.07
N PRO A 249 -13.05 5.40 18.90
CA PRO A 249 -11.68 5.86 18.85
C PRO A 249 -10.69 4.69 18.92
N GLU A 250 -9.62 4.79 18.14
CA GLU A 250 -8.57 3.79 18.03
C GLU A 250 -7.22 4.39 18.40
N GLU A 251 -6.27 3.55 18.77
CA GLU A 251 -4.86 3.93 18.86
C GLU A 251 -4.18 3.52 17.55
N GLN A 252 -3.63 4.47 16.85
CA GLN A 252 -2.84 4.24 15.64
C GLN A 252 -1.36 4.13 16.00
N LEU A 253 -0.71 3.05 15.59
CA LEU A 253 0.72 2.84 15.75
C LEU A 253 1.46 3.24 14.47
N PHE A 254 2.51 4.03 14.62
CA PHE A 254 3.44 4.35 13.54
C PHE A 254 4.84 3.90 13.93
N LEU A 255 5.44 3.06 13.09
CA LEU A 255 6.74 2.47 13.35
C LEU A 255 7.70 2.82 12.21
N CYS A 256 8.90 3.21 12.58
CA CYS A 256 10.02 3.32 11.65
C CYS A 256 11.04 2.22 12.00
N CYS A 257 11.30 1.37 11.02
CA CYS A 257 12.11 0.18 11.18
C CYS A 257 13.23 0.16 10.15
N ARG A 258 14.33 -0.51 10.46
CA ARG A 258 15.46 -0.71 9.54
C ARG A 258 15.62 -2.17 9.20
N ARG A 259 15.82 -2.49 7.91
CA ARG A 259 16.19 -3.83 7.46
C ARG A 259 17.52 -4.24 8.08
N VAL A 260 17.53 -5.38 8.79
CA VAL A 260 18.72 -6.03 9.34
C VAL A 260 19.21 -7.10 8.37
N GLY A 261 20.49 -7.08 8.05
CA GLY A 261 21.19 -8.10 7.25
C GLY A 261 20.96 -8.03 5.74
#